data_a684e86ab3f5fa96795dec87e9951462
#
_entry.id   a684e86ab3f5fa96795dec87e9951462
#
_cell.length_a   1.000
_cell.length_b   1.000
_cell.length_c   1.000
_cell.angle_alpha   90.00
_cell.angle_beta   90.00
_cell.angle_gamma   90.00
#
_symmetry.space_group_name_H-M   'P 1'
#
loop_
_entity.id
_entity.type
_entity.pdbx_description
1 polymer ?
#
loop_
_entity_poly.entity_id
_entity_poly.type
_entity_poly.pdbx_seq_one_letter_code
_entity_poly.pdbx_strand_id
1 'polypeptide(L)'
;TGSKVRGGDFMISQLPEHIDTIVYCQPRFGLAGVSIIEVAKRHNKKVVLFMPSSKKISHHQACCIERGAEPHFVRIAAMPNLKSAAEKWTAKRPNAFYVPLGLKHEHVTAGFVKAASKIKEPDVVWTVLSTGVLHRALQIAWPNAKFHGVAVARNMKAGEVGHDRIISHPLAFTQSVKEKDMPPFPCIGEYDAKGWAPAVRYAKNNPDKDVLFWNVGAEPKLNDETLYDSVDSYRDWKKNV
;
A
#
# COMPACT_ATOMS: atom_id res chain seq x y z
N THR A 1 -4.78 4.40 9.83
CA THR A 1 -3.41 4.86 10.05
C THR A 1 -2.46 4.14 9.09
N GLY A 2 -1.24 4.67 8.93
CA GLY A 2 -0.20 4.04 8.11
C GLY A 2 0.40 4.97 7.07
N SER A 3 1.48 4.53 6.43
CA SER A 3 2.26 5.36 5.50
C SER A 3 1.44 5.85 4.31
N LYS A 4 0.66 4.95 3.69
CA LYS A 4 -0.15 5.31 2.51
C LYS A 4 -1.25 6.33 2.81
N VAL A 5 -1.73 6.39 4.06
CA VAL A 5 -2.66 7.43 4.49
C VAL A 5 -1.98 8.81 4.43
N ARG A 6 -0.74 8.92 4.93
CA ARG A 6 -0.01 10.20 4.94
C ARG A 6 0.29 10.72 3.53
N GLY A 7 0.79 9.85 2.65
CA GLY A 7 1.07 10.21 1.26
C GLY A 7 -0.21 10.46 0.46
N GLY A 8 -1.23 9.62 0.64
CA GLY A 8 -2.53 9.74 -0.01
C GLY A 8 -3.29 11.00 0.40
N ASP A 9 -3.22 11.37 1.69
CA ASP A 9 -3.85 12.58 2.23
C ASP A 9 -3.31 13.83 1.54
N PHE A 10 -1.99 13.95 1.45
CA PHE A 10 -1.37 15.05 0.74
C PHE A 10 -1.74 15.06 -0.75
N MET A 11 -1.71 13.90 -1.43
CA MET A 11 -2.11 13.79 -2.83
C MET A 11 -3.56 14.24 -3.06
N ILE A 12 -4.50 13.73 -2.26
CA ILE A 12 -5.94 14.05 -2.44
C ILE A 12 -6.20 15.53 -2.14
N SER A 13 -5.51 16.13 -1.18
CA SER A 13 -5.62 17.56 -0.88
C SER A 13 -5.15 18.48 -2.01
N GLN A 14 -4.33 17.96 -2.95
CA GLN A 14 -3.84 18.73 -4.11
C GLN A 14 -4.68 18.52 -5.38
N LEU A 15 -5.69 17.66 -5.33
CA LEU A 15 -6.55 17.44 -6.50
C LEU A 15 -7.48 18.66 -6.75
N PRO A 16 -7.79 18.96 -8.02
CA PRO A 16 -8.78 19.97 -8.36
C PRO A 16 -10.12 19.72 -7.66
N GLU A 17 -10.83 20.79 -7.32
CA GLU A 17 -12.08 20.74 -6.55
C GLU A 17 -13.16 19.90 -7.25
N HIS A 18 -13.22 19.95 -8.58
CA HIS A 18 -14.19 19.17 -9.37
C HIS A 18 -13.98 17.66 -9.32
N ILE A 19 -12.82 17.19 -8.86
CA ILE A 19 -12.57 15.75 -8.65
C ILE A 19 -13.28 15.30 -7.37
N ASP A 20 -14.32 14.51 -7.51
CA ASP A 20 -15.10 13.95 -6.40
C ASP A 20 -14.92 12.43 -6.22
N THR A 21 -14.33 11.76 -7.21
CA THR A 21 -14.21 10.31 -7.23
C THR A 21 -12.76 9.87 -7.42
N ILE A 22 -12.28 9.05 -6.51
CA ILE A 22 -10.94 8.44 -6.56
C ILE A 22 -11.06 7.01 -7.08
N VAL A 23 -10.30 6.67 -8.10
CA VAL A 23 -10.30 5.35 -8.75
C VAL A 23 -8.99 4.64 -8.47
N TYR A 24 -9.04 3.38 -8.03
CA TYR A 24 -7.83 2.60 -7.76
C TYR A 24 -8.02 1.12 -8.13
N CYS A 25 -6.93 0.46 -8.53
CA CYS A 25 -6.90 -0.99 -8.72
C CYS A 25 -6.46 -1.67 -7.43
N GLN A 26 -7.42 -2.29 -6.71
CA GLN A 26 -7.15 -3.01 -5.47
C GLN A 26 -6.89 -4.49 -5.76
N PRO A 27 -5.66 -4.98 -5.58
CA PRO A 27 -5.37 -6.41 -5.65
C PRO A 27 -6.04 -7.15 -4.49
N ARG A 28 -6.02 -8.49 -4.52
CA ARG A 28 -6.57 -9.30 -3.42
C ARG A 28 -5.90 -9.02 -2.08
N PHE A 29 -4.60 -8.72 -2.11
CA PHE A 29 -3.80 -8.42 -0.92
C PHE A 29 -3.20 -7.02 -1.04
N GLY A 30 -3.23 -6.25 0.02
CA GLY A 30 -2.61 -4.93 0.10
C GLY A 30 -3.49 -3.86 0.73
N LEU A 31 -2.87 -2.95 1.46
CA LEU A 31 -3.54 -1.90 2.25
C LEU A 31 -3.86 -0.62 1.48
N ALA A 32 -3.53 -0.55 0.19
CA ALA A 32 -3.64 0.72 -0.53
C ALA A 32 -5.10 1.18 -0.67
N GLY A 33 -6.01 0.26 -1.01
CA GLY A 33 -7.44 0.58 -1.12
C GLY A 33 -8.02 1.07 0.21
N VAL A 34 -7.77 0.34 1.30
CA VAL A 34 -8.22 0.75 2.64
C VAL A 34 -7.67 2.14 3.01
N SER A 35 -6.39 2.40 2.71
CA SER A 35 -5.77 3.71 2.98
C SER A 35 -6.38 4.83 2.14
N ILE A 36 -6.66 4.58 0.86
CA ILE A 36 -7.30 5.54 -0.05
C ILE A 36 -8.71 5.88 0.44
N ILE A 37 -9.50 4.88 0.85
CA ILE A 37 -10.85 5.09 1.36
C ILE A 37 -10.83 5.97 2.62
N GLU A 38 -9.95 5.66 3.54
CA GLU A 38 -9.78 6.43 4.79
C GLU A 38 -9.48 7.91 4.51
N VAL A 39 -8.61 8.16 3.53
CA VAL A 39 -8.26 9.53 3.13
C VAL A 39 -9.40 10.18 2.35
N ALA A 40 -9.96 9.50 1.35
CA ALA A 40 -11.04 10.03 0.53
C ALA A 40 -12.24 10.51 1.38
N LYS A 41 -12.58 9.76 2.44
CA LYS A 41 -13.62 10.16 3.40
C LYS A 41 -13.32 11.50 4.08
N ARG A 42 -12.08 11.77 4.43
CA ARG A 42 -11.66 13.06 5.06
C ARG A 42 -11.85 14.24 4.09
N HIS A 43 -11.75 13.98 2.81
CA HIS A 43 -11.90 14.97 1.75
C HIS A 43 -13.27 14.91 1.05
N ASN A 44 -14.26 14.22 1.63
CA ASN A 44 -15.61 14.06 1.08
C ASN A 44 -15.65 13.52 -0.36
N LYS A 45 -14.71 12.60 -0.69
CA LYS A 45 -14.61 12.01 -2.02
C LYS A 45 -15.05 10.54 -2.00
N LYS A 46 -15.65 10.09 -3.09
CA LYS A 46 -16.04 8.70 -3.34
C LYS A 46 -14.83 7.87 -3.75
N VAL A 47 -14.91 6.56 -3.53
CA VAL A 47 -13.86 5.63 -3.97
C VAL A 47 -14.46 4.51 -4.79
N VAL A 48 -13.93 4.32 -5.99
CA VAL A 48 -14.24 3.21 -6.89
C VAL A 48 -13.02 2.32 -6.99
N LEU A 49 -13.20 1.01 -6.72
CA LEU A 49 -12.11 0.05 -6.69
C LEU A 49 -12.30 -1.03 -7.76
N PHE A 50 -11.38 -1.08 -8.71
CA PHE A 50 -11.29 -2.19 -9.65
C PHE A 50 -10.59 -3.36 -8.98
N MET A 51 -11.29 -4.48 -8.83
CA MET A 51 -10.85 -5.65 -8.08
C MET A 51 -10.84 -6.91 -8.95
N PRO A 52 -9.90 -7.84 -8.76
CA PRO A 52 -9.96 -9.14 -9.42
C PRO A 52 -11.17 -9.93 -8.94
N SER A 53 -11.94 -10.45 -9.89
CA SER A 53 -13.05 -11.33 -9.60
C SER A 53 -12.57 -12.72 -9.14
N SER A 54 -13.23 -13.29 -8.15
CA SER A 54 -12.98 -14.64 -7.63
C SER A 54 -14.22 -15.21 -6.96
N LYS A 55 -14.25 -16.53 -6.70
CA LYS A 55 -15.37 -17.19 -6.00
C LYS A 55 -15.60 -16.64 -4.58
N LYS A 56 -14.54 -16.23 -3.91
CA LYS A 56 -14.60 -15.54 -2.60
C LYS A 56 -13.76 -14.29 -2.66
N ILE A 57 -14.27 -13.20 -2.13
CA ILE A 57 -13.47 -11.98 -1.94
C ILE A 57 -12.41 -12.20 -0.86
N SER A 58 -11.32 -11.48 -0.93
CA SER A 58 -10.28 -11.54 0.10
C SER A 58 -10.63 -10.62 1.28
N HIS A 59 -9.97 -10.84 2.42
CA HIS A 59 -10.10 -9.99 3.60
C HIS A 59 -9.93 -8.49 3.27
N HIS A 60 -8.87 -8.13 2.55
CA HIS A 60 -8.63 -6.73 2.16
C HIS A 60 -9.70 -6.17 1.22
N GLN A 61 -10.25 -6.98 0.31
CA GLN A 61 -11.37 -6.56 -0.54
C GLN A 61 -12.65 -6.34 0.28
N ALA A 62 -12.97 -7.27 1.20
CA ALA A 62 -14.10 -7.14 2.11
C ALA A 62 -13.97 -5.87 2.97
N CYS A 63 -12.79 -5.64 3.54
CA CYS A 63 -12.51 -4.42 4.31
C CYS A 63 -12.70 -3.12 3.51
N CYS A 64 -12.41 -3.14 2.21
CA CYS A 64 -12.66 -1.98 1.35
C CYS A 64 -14.16 -1.76 1.12
N ILE A 65 -14.91 -2.83 0.86
CA ILE A 65 -16.36 -2.77 0.62
C ILE A 65 -17.10 -2.31 1.89
N GLU A 66 -16.77 -2.91 3.05
CA GLU A 66 -17.33 -2.50 4.34
C GLU A 66 -17.12 -1.00 4.62
N ARG A 67 -15.98 -0.47 4.20
CA ARG A 67 -15.66 0.95 4.34
C ARG A 67 -16.28 1.85 3.27
N GLY A 68 -17.19 1.31 2.44
CA GLY A 68 -18.00 2.06 1.51
C GLY A 68 -17.34 2.36 0.16
N ALA A 69 -16.33 1.59 -0.25
CA ALA A 69 -15.86 1.66 -1.63
C ALA A 69 -16.85 0.96 -2.57
N GLU A 70 -17.05 1.54 -3.76
CA GLU A 70 -17.79 0.91 -4.84
C GLU A 70 -16.90 -0.13 -5.55
N PRO A 71 -17.21 -1.44 -5.50
CA PRO A 71 -16.40 -2.46 -6.12
C PRO A 71 -16.77 -2.67 -7.59
N HIS A 72 -15.78 -2.67 -8.47
CA HIS A 72 -15.89 -3.09 -9.87
C HIS A 72 -15.06 -4.34 -10.09
N PHE A 73 -15.71 -5.50 -10.22
CA PHE A 73 -15.01 -6.76 -10.40
C PHE A 73 -14.67 -7.03 -11.87
N VAL A 74 -13.40 -7.38 -12.12
CA VAL A 74 -12.87 -7.69 -13.45
C VAL A 74 -12.54 -9.17 -13.53
N ARG A 75 -13.04 -9.87 -14.55
CA ARG A 75 -12.92 -11.33 -14.69
C ARG A 75 -11.48 -11.80 -14.82
N ILE A 76 -10.68 -11.12 -15.64
CA ILE A 76 -9.29 -11.50 -15.87
C ILE A 76 -8.44 -10.72 -14.86
N ALA A 77 -8.02 -11.40 -13.81
CA ALA A 77 -7.41 -10.84 -12.61
C ALA A 77 -5.97 -10.30 -12.76
N ALA A 78 -5.38 -10.32 -13.96
CA ALA A 78 -4.05 -9.75 -14.18
C ALA A 78 -4.07 -8.23 -13.98
N MET A 79 -3.08 -7.69 -13.28
CA MET A 79 -3.01 -6.27 -12.94
C MET A 79 -3.09 -5.32 -14.17
N PRO A 80 -2.52 -5.65 -15.36
CA PRO A 80 -2.69 -4.83 -16.55
C PRO A 80 -4.15 -4.70 -17.00
N ASN A 81 -4.96 -5.74 -16.85
CA ASN A 81 -6.38 -5.72 -17.23
C ASN A 81 -7.22 -4.87 -16.26
N LEU A 82 -6.94 -4.99 -14.95
CA LEU A 82 -7.56 -4.11 -13.97
C LEU A 82 -7.22 -2.64 -14.25
N LYS A 83 -5.96 -2.36 -14.52
CA LYS A 83 -5.48 -1.02 -14.87
C LYS A 83 -6.22 -0.48 -16.10
N SER A 84 -6.25 -1.26 -17.19
CA SER A 84 -6.94 -0.85 -18.43
C SER A 84 -8.44 -0.57 -18.20
N ALA A 85 -9.11 -1.42 -17.41
CA ALA A 85 -10.52 -1.22 -17.08
C ALA A 85 -10.73 0.07 -16.26
N ALA A 86 -9.91 0.30 -15.24
CA ALA A 86 -9.97 1.49 -14.40
C ALA A 86 -9.68 2.78 -15.19
N GLU A 87 -8.65 2.77 -16.04
CA GLU A 87 -8.31 3.92 -16.88
C GLU A 87 -9.40 4.25 -17.90
N LYS A 88 -9.99 3.25 -18.56
CA LYS A 88 -11.13 3.43 -19.49
C LYS A 88 -12.37 3.97 -18.78
N TRP A 89 -12.63 3.52 -17.56
CA TRP A 89 -13.74 4.00 -16.76
C TRP A 89 -13.54 5.46 -16.34
N THR A 90 -12.33 5.80 -15.90
CA THR A 90 -11.94 7.15 -15.47
C THR A 90 -11.98 8.13 -16.65
N ALA A 91 -11.48 7.73 -17.83
CA ALA A 91 -11.43 8.59 -19.02
C ALA A 91 -12.82 9.10 -19.49
N LYS A 92 -13.90 8.42 -19.11
CA LYS A 92 -15.29 8.81 -19.41
C LYS A 92 -15.89 9.73 -18.34
N ARG A 93 -15.13 10.11 -17.31
CA ARG A 93 -15.64 10.83 -16.12
C ARG A 93 -14.67 11.95 -15.72
N PRO A 94 -14.97 13.20 -16.10
CA PRO A 94 -14.06 14.33 -15.85
C PRO A 94 -13.87 14.64 -14.36
N ASN A 95 -14.78 14.16 -13.50
CA ASN A 95 -14.74 14.30 -12.05
C ASN A 95 -14.04 13.14 -11.34
N ALA A 96 -13.44 12.19 -12.08
CA ALA A 96 -12.74 11.04 -11.50
C ALA A 96 -11.22 11.14 -11.70
N PHE A 97 -10.47 10.68 -10.69
CA PHE A 97 -9.01 10.64 -10.71
C PHE A 97 -8.49 9.23 -10.47
N TYR A 98 -7.73 8.69 -11.43
CA TYR A 98 -7.09 7.38 -11.30
C TYR A 98 -5.77 7.47 -10.55
N VAL A 99 -5.65 6.71 -9.46
CA VAL A 99 -4.43 6.59 -8.65
C VAL A 99 -3.62 5.39 -9.13
N PRO A 100 -2.38 5.58 -9.57
CA PRO A 100 -1.52 4.47 -10.01
C PRO A 100 -1.22 3.45 -8.91
N LEU A 101 -0.96 2.19 -9.32
CA LEU A 101 -0.63 1.11 -8.40
C LEU A 101 0.54 1.49 -7.48
N GLY A 102 0.37 1.17 -6.18
CA GLY A 102 1.34 1.52 -5.15
C GLY A 102 1.36 3.00 -4.78
N LEU A 103 0.38 3.78 -5.27
CA LEU A 103 0.31 5.23 -5.12
C LEU A 103 1.56 5.94 -5.70
N LYS A 104 2.00 5.49 -6.88
CA LYS A 104 3.18 6.07 -7.55
C LYS A 104 2.81 7.45 -8.13
N HIS A 105 2.87 8.48 -7.30
CA HIS A 105 2.52 9.86 -7.61
C HIS A 105 3.46 10.83 -6.89
N GLU A 106 3.80 11.95 -7.50
CA GLU A 106 4.70 12.95 -6.92
C GLU A 106 4.18 13.51 -5.59
N HIS A 107 2.90 13.84 -5.51
CA HIS A 107 2.29 14.33 -4.27
C HIS A 107 2.27 13.28 -3.15
N VAL A 108 2.20 11.99 -3.48
CA VAL A 108 2.36 10.92 -2.48
C VAL A 108 3.79 10.89 -1.95
N THR A 109 4.77 11.04 -2.84
CA THR A 109 6.19 11.16 -2.45
C THR A 109 6.40 12.38 -1.56
N ALA A 110 5.88 13.55 -1.95
CA ALA A 110 5.94 14.77 -1.15
C ALA A 110 5.29 14.61 0.22
N GLY A 111 4.14 13.93 0.30
CA GLY A 111 3.47 13.63 1.56
C GLY A 111 4.29 12.73 2.49
N PHE A 112 5.02 11.76 1.94
CA PHE A 112 5.95 10.95 2.73
C PHE A 112 7.15 11.76 3.22
N VAL A 113 7.75 12.57 2.35
CA VAL A 113 8.85 13.48 2.72
C VAL A 113 8.41 14.41 3.85
N LYS A 114 7.25 15.06 3.70
CA LYS A 114 6.65 15.93 4.74
C LYS A 114 6.41 15.20 6.07
N ALA A 115 6.04 13.91 6.02
CA ALA A 115 5.86 13.12 7.24
C ALA A 115 7.20 12.77 7.89
N ALA A 116 8.18 12.40 7.08
CA ALA A 116 9.53 12.03 7.53
C ALA A 116 10.30 13.23 8.11
N SER A 117 10.16 14.41 7.50
CA SER A 117 10.86 15.65 7.96
C SER A 117 10.47 16.09 9.38
N LYS A 118 9.43 15.52 9.96
CA LYS A 118 9.05 15.73 11.37
C LYS A 118 9.82 14.88 12.35
N ILE A 119 10.64 13.98 11.87
CA ILE A 119 11.46 13.04 12.65
C ILE A 119 12.92 13.39 12.36
N LYS A 120 13.75 13.38 13.39
CA LYS A 120 15.20 13.55 13.21
C LYS A 120 15.71 12.47 12.25
N GLU A 121 16.61 12.83 11.36
CA GLU A 121 17.27 11.89 10.45
C GLU A 121 17.98 10.79 11.25
N PRO A 122 17.62 9.50 11.07
CA PRO A 122 18.31 8.40 11.74
C PRO A 122 19.61 8.04 11.01
N ASP A 123 20.51 7.30 11.68
CA ASP A 123 21.71 6.78 11.01
C ASP A 123 21.36 5.71 9.97
N VAL A 124 20.34 4.88 10.29
CA VAL A 124 19.96 3.73 9.47
C VAL A 124 18.47 3.57 9.42
N VAL A 125 17.93 3.33 8.22
CA VAL A 125 16.50 3.11 7.99
C VAL A 125 16.26 1.72 7.40
N TRP A 126 15.34 0.99 8.00
CA TRP A 126 14.83 -0.28 7.48
C TRP A 126 13.40 -0.12 6.98
N THR A 127 13.15 -0.57 5.75
CA THR A 127 11.81 -0.58 5.12
C THR A 127 11.51 -1.89 4.45
N VAL A 128 10.22 -2.18 4.23
CA VAL A 128 9.78 -3.31 3.42
C VAL A 128 9.31 -2.81 2.06
N LEU A 129 9.70 -3.51 0.99
CA LEU A 129 9.58 -3.07 -0.38
C LEU A 129 8.58 -3.91 -1.18
N SER A 130 7.67 -3.23 -1.86
CA SER A 130 6.83 -3.77 -2.93
C SER A 130 7.02 -2.94 -4.20
N THR A 131 6.58 -1.67 -4.22
CA THR A 131 6.78 -0.72 -5.33
C THR A 131 7.94 0.25 -5.09
N GLY A 132 8.49 0.30 -3.88
CA GLY A 132 9.60 1.16 -3.49
C GLY A 132 9.26 2.65 -3.35
N VAL A 133 8.00 3.08 -3.51
CA VAL A 133 7.62 4.51 -3.44
C VAL A 133 7.99 5.14 -2.11
N LEU A 134 7.64 4.49 -0.99
CA LEU A 134 7.98 4.97 0.34
C LEU A 134 9.50 5.04 0.54
N HIS A 135 10.23 4.00 0.18
CA HIS A 135 11.67 3.91 0.35
C HIS A 135 12.40 5.06 -0.35
N ARG A 136 12.06 5.34 -1.62
CA ARG A 136 12.61 6.48 -2.36
C ARG A 136 12.25 7.82 -1.72
N ALA A 137 11.04 7.97 -1.21
CA ALA A 137 10.61 9.20 -0.55
C ALA A 137 11.39 9.46 0.75
N LEU A 138 11.68 8.41 1.52
CA LEU A 138 12.46 8.52 2.75
C LEU A 138 13.92 8.88 2.46
N GLN A 139 14.51 8.38 1.36
CA GLN A 139 15.86 8.78 0.93
C GLN A 139 15.94 10.27 0.57
N ILE A 140 14.85 10.84 0.03
CA ILE A 140 14.77 12.29 -0.21
C ILE A 140 14.71 13.06 1.12
N ALA A 141 13.96 12.54 2.09
CA ALA A 141 13.81 13.20 3.39
C ALA A 141 15.08 13.10 4.26
N TRP A 142 15.81 11.99 4.13
CA TRP A 142 17.00 11.67 4.94
C TRP A 142 18.16 11.24 4.05
N PRO A 143 18.81 12.22 3.39
CA PRO A 143 19.84 11.94 2.37
C PRO A 143 21.16 11.38 2.93
N ASN A 144 21.42 11.53 4.23
CA ASN A 144 22.63 11.01 4.88
C ASN A 144 22.39 9.66 5.58
N ALA A 145 21.15 9.24 5.74
CA ALA A 145 20.80 7.96 6.35
C ALA A 145 21.19 6.78 5.44
N LYS A 146 21.63 5.68 6.04
CA LYS A 146 21.87 4.43 5.35
C LYS A 146 20.58 3.63 5.25
N PHE A 147 20.22 3.19 4.06
CA PHE A 147 18.97 2.48 3.85
C PHE A 147 19.16 0.97 3.65
N HIS A 148 18.25 0.20 4.23
CA HIS A 148 18.12 -1.23 4.01
C HIS A 148 16.66 -1.54 3.63
N GLY A 149 16.48 -2.23 2.51
CA GLY A 149 15.17 -2.62 2.01
C GLY A 149 14.97 -4.12 2.02
N VAL A 150 13.81 -4.61 2.48
CA VAL A 150 13.44 -6.02 2.37
C VAL A 150 12.37 -6.17 1.30
N ALA A 151 12.74 -6.74 0.15
CA ALA A 151 11.84 -6.97 -0.97
C ALA A 151 10.97 -8.21 -0.70
N VAL A 152 9.63 -8.03 -0.72
CA VAL A 152 8.66 -9.08 -0.36
C VAL A 152 7.72 -9.47 -1.49
N ALA A 153 7.49 -8.59 -2.47
CA ALA A 153 6.55 -8.84 -3.56
C ALA A 153 7.23 -9.33 -4.83
N ARG A 154 8.42 -8.82 -5.11
CA ARG A 154 9.25 -9.16 -6.27
C ARG A 154 10.69 -8.73 -6.03
N ASN A 155 11.59 -9.27 -6.81
CA ASN A 155 12.97 -8.76 -6.81
C ASN A 155 13.02 -7.34 -7.39
N MET A 156 13.82 -6.48 -6.78
CA MET A 156 14.10 -5.15 -7.27
C MET A 156 15.23 -5.19 -8.31
N LYS A 157 15.10 -4.37 -9.36
CA LYS A 157 16.18 -4.18 -10.32
C LYS A 157 17.28 -3.32 -9.69
N ALA A 158 18.50 -3.47 -10.18
CA ALA A 158 19.61 -2.62 -9.76
C ALA A 158 19.26 -1.14 -9.96
N GLY A 159 19.50 -0.30 -8.94
CA GLY A 159 19.21 1.13 -8.96
C GLY A 159 17.73 1.53 -8.91
N GLU A 160 16.79 0.57 -8.91
CA GLU A 160 15.34 0.86 -8.93
C GLU A 160 14.88 1.62 -7.67
N VAL A 161 15.50 1.38 -6.55
CA VAL A 161 15.18 2.00 -5.26
C VAL A 161 16.38 2.72 -4.63
N GLY A 162 17.34 3.15 -5.43
CA GLY A 162 18.57 3.80 -4.98
C GLY A 162 19.77 2.85 -4.89
N HIS A 163 20.83 3.28 -4.22
CA HIS A 163 22.10 2.52 -4.07
C HIS A 163 22.15 1.69 -2.78
N ASP A 164 21.00 1.36 -2.21
CA ASP A 164 20.90 0.75 -0.90
C ASP A 164 21.03 -0.78 -0.94
N ARG A 165 21.25 -1.35 0.24
CA ARG A 165 21.23 -2.81 0.39
C ARG A 165 19.81 -3.35 0.34
N ILE A 166 19.50 -4.10 -0.70
CA ILE A 166 18.20 -4.79 -0.86
C ILE A 166 18.39 -6.27 -0.55
N ILE A 167 17.52 -6.78 0.32
CA ILE A 167 17.44 -8.20 0.71
C ILE A 167 16.12 -8.75 0.19
N SER A 168 16.15 -9.80 -0.63
CA SER A 168 14.93 -10.52 -1.02
C SER A 168 14.51 -11.46 0.11
N HIS A 169 13.26 -11.34 0.54
CA HIS A 169 12.73 -12.23 1.58
C HIS A 169 12.38 -13.60 1.00
N PRO A 170 12.73 -14.73 1.68
CA PRO A 170 12.52 -16.07 1.13
C PRO A 170 11.05 -16.50 1.06
N LEU A 171 10.18 -15.98 1.92
CA LEU A 171 8.76 -16.30 1.90
C LEU A 171 8.04 -15.59 0.75
N ALA A 172 7.13 -16.31 0.08
CA ALA A 172 6.26 -15.72 -0.92
C ALA A 172 5.43 -14.56 -0.36
N PHE A 173 5.00 -13.63 -1.22
CA PHE A 173 4.28 -12.42 -0.80
C PHE A 173 3.04 -12.71 0.06
N THR A 174 2.32 -13.79 -0.24
CA THR A 174 1.09 -14.20 0.47
C THR A 174 1.34 -15.04 1.73
N GLN A 175 2.59 -15.32 2.07
CA GLN A 175 2.95 -16.09 3.26
C GLN A 175 3.33 -15.15 4.40
N SER A 176 2.70 -15.31 5.55
CA SER A 176 3.04 -14.61 6.79
C SER A 176 4.30 -15.19 7.42
N VAL A 177 5.03 -14.39 8.18
CA VAL A 177 6.04 -14.89 9.10
C VAL A 177 5.38 -15.72 10.22
N LYS A 178 6.17 -16.53 10.92
CA LYS A 178 5.68 -17.27 12.09
C LYS A 178 5.36 -16.31 13.23
N GLU A 179 4.42 -16.67 14.08
CA GLU A 179 4.00 -15.84 15.22
C GLU A 179 5.17 -15.39 16.10
N LYS A 180 6.11 -16.30 16.40
CA LYS A 180 7.32 -16.00 17.16
C LYS A 180 8.26 -14.95 16.54
N ASP A 181 8.12 -14.70 15.24
CA ASP A 181 8.95 -13.78 14.46
C ASP A 181 8.20 -12.45 14.19
N MET A 182 6.98 -12.33 14.71
CA MET A 182 6.20 -11.08 14.64
C MET A 182 6.83 -9.99 15.50
N PRO A 183 6.81 -8.72 15.05
CA PRO A 183 7.25 -7.61 15.89
C PRO A 183 6.30 -7.36 17.07
N PRO A 184 6.76 -6.69 18.14
CA PRO A 184 5.94 -6.41 19.34
C PRO A 184 4.96 -5.25 19.16
N PHE A 185 4.63 -4.90 17.92
CA PHE A 185 3.67 -3.85 17.57
C PHE A 185 2.76 -4.31 16.43
N PRO A 186 1.57 -3.71 16.26
CA PRO A 186 0.66 -4.05 15.18
C PRO A 186 1.30 -3.84 13.80
N CYS A 187 1.36 -4.90 13.00
CA CYS A 187 1.92 -4.91 11.65
C CYS A 187 1.24 -5.96 10.78
N ILE A 188 1.71 -6.12 9.56
CA ILE A 188 1.21 -7.13 8.61
C ILE A 188 2.24 -8.25 8.47
N GLY A 189 1.81 -9.47 8.79
CA GLY A 189 2.66 -10.66 8.78
C GLY A 189 3.26 -10.99 7.41
N GLU A 190 2.50 -10.75 6.35
CA GLU A 190 2.91 -10.94 4.94
C GLU A 190 3.80 -9.81 4.42
N TYR A 191 3.87 -8.69 5.13
CA TYR A 191 4.59 -7.49 4.66
C TYR A 191 5.63 -7.00 5.67
N ASP A 192 5.26 -6.11 6.60
CA ASP A 192 6.23 -5.43 7.49
C ASP A 192 6.97 -6.38 8.41
N ALA A 193 6.32 -7.41 8.91
CA ALA A 193 6.94 -8.38 9.80
C ALA A 193 8.16 -9.09 9.16
N LYS A 194 8.19 -9.20 7.83
CA LYS A 194 9.33 -9.77 7.10
C LYS A 194 10.61 -8.95 7.22
N GLY A 195 10.48 -7.65 7.44
CA GLY A 195 11.61 -6.75 7.64
C GLY A 195 12.12 -6.70 9.09
N TRP A 196 11.33 -7.17 10.05
CA TRP A 196 11.61 -6.96 11.47
C TRP A 196 12.84 -7.72 11.97
N ALA A 197 12.90 -9.05 11.77
CA ALA A 197 14.00 -9.86 12.25
C ALA A 197 15.39 -9.42 11.72
N PRO A 198 15.58 -9.11 10.43
CA PRO A 198 16.84 -8.56 9.94
C PRO A 198 17.15 -7.16 10.50
N ALA A 199 16.15 -6.31 10.71
CA ALA A 199 16.34 -4.98 11.31
C ALA A 199 16.82 -5.09 12.76
N VAL A 200 16.19 -5.93 13.57
CA VAL A 200 16.59 -6.18 14.97
C VAL A 200 18.01 -6.77 15.05
N ARG A 201 18.33 -7.73 14.17
CA ARG A 201 19.69 -8.31 14.14
C ARG A 201 20.72 -7.23 13.80
N TYR A 202 20.40 -6.36 12.85
CA TYR A 202 21.29 -5.26 12.50
C TYR A 202 21.48 -4.30 13.68
N ALA A 203 20.40 -3.87 14.34
CA ALA A 203 20.47 -2.97 15.49
C ALA A 203 21.29 -3.55 16.65
N LYS A 204 21.12 -4.84 16.97
CA LYS A 204 21.92 -5.52 17.98
C LYS A 204 23.43 -5.55 17.68
N ASN A 205 23.79 -5.66 16.41
CA ASN A 205 25.19 -5.69 15.96
C ASN A 205 25.78 -4.27 15.76
N ASN A 206 24.98 -3.22 15.87
CA ASN A 206 25.39 -1.83 15.71
C ASN A 206 24.74 -0.95 16.79
N PRO A 207 25.07 -1.16 18.07
CA PRO A 207 24.40 -0.52 19.20
C PRO A 207 24.64 0.99 19.29
N ASP A 208 25.68 1.50 18.60
CA ASP A 208 26.02 2.92 18.47
C ASP A 208 25.19 3.66 17.42
N LYS A 209 24.36 2.98 16.63
CA LYS A 209 23.55 3.55 15.56
C LYS A 209 22.11 3.77 15.98
N ASP A 210 21.59 4.95 15.56
CA ASP A 210 20.13 5.21 15.59
C ASP A 210 19.47 4.49 14.43
N VAL A 211 18.76 3.39 14.74
CA VAL A 211 18.15 2.51 13.73
C VAL A 211 16.63 2.65 13.73
N LEU A 212 16.08 3.18 12.67
CA LEU A 212 14.65 3.30 12.46
C LEU A 212 14.10 2.15 11.61
N PHE A 213 13.10 1.43 12.11
CA PHE A 213 12.26 0.54 11.33
C PHE A 213 10.94 1.25 10.99
N TRP A 214 10.68 1.45 9.68
CA TRP A 214 9.45 2.09 9.23
C TRP A 214 8.33 1.08 8.99
N ASN A 215 7.40 0.95 9.92
CA ASN A 215 6.18 0.16 9.77
C ASN A 215 5.16 0.86 8.88
N VAL A 216 4.63 0.19 7.86
CA VAL A 216 3.67 0.80 6.92
C VAL A 216 2.22 0.76 7.40
N GLY A 217 1.88 -0.12 8.36
CA GLY A 217 0.54 -0.19 8.92
C GLY A 217 0.26 -1.50 9.66
N ALA A 218 -1.00 -1.66 10.07
CA ALA A 218 -1.51 -2.85 10.71
C ALA A 218 -2.61 -3.48 9.85
N GLU A 219 -2.91 -4.76 10.10
CA GLU A 219 -3.99 -5.47 9.44
C GLU A 219 -5.33 -4.76 9.71
N PRO A 220 -6.13 -4.45 8.69
CA PRO A 220 -7.42 -3.82 8.87
C PRO A 220 -8.40 -4.83 9.47
N LYS A 221 -9.20 -4.41 10.43
CA LYS A 221 -10.29 -5.22 10.97
C LYS A 221 -11.48 -5.20 10.03
N LEU A 222 -12.13 -6.34 9.87
CA LEU A 222 -13.44 -6.49 9.26
C LEU A 222 -14.45 -6.67 10.40
N ASN A 223 -15.53 -5.91 10.37
CA ASN A 223 -16.57 -5.98 11.40
C ASN A 223 -17.72 -6.90 10.97
N ASP A 224 -17.98 -6.98 9.66
CA ASP A 224 -19.02 -7.84 9.07
C ASP A 224 -18.39 -8.94 8.21
N GLU A 225 -18.24 -10.13 8.79
CA GLU A 225 -17.69 -11.29 8.10
C GLU A 225 -18.65 -11.88 7.05
N THR A 226 -19.95 -11.53 7.09
CA THR A 226 -20.94 -11.99 6.10
C THR A 226 -20.64 -11.44 4.70
N LEU A 227 -19.84 -10.37 4.58
CA LEU A 227 -19.39 -9.83 3.30
C LEU A 227 -18.66 -10.86 2.43
N TYR A 228 -18.00 -11.86 3.02
CA TYR A 228 -17.33 -12.92 2.25
C TYR A 228 -18.29 -13.72 1.38
N ASP A 229 -19.50 -13.94 1.85
CA ASP A 229 -20.53 -14.76 1.21
C ASP A 229 -21.60 -13.92 0.49
N SER A 230 -21.78 -12.65 0.89
CA SER A 230 -22.77 -11.73 0.31
C SER A 230 -22.34 -11.12 -1.02
N VAL A 231 -21.04 -11.09 -1.33
CA VAL A 231 -20.51 -10.50 -2.56
C VAL A 231 -20.11 -11.57 -3.56
N ASP A 232 -20.97 -11.82 -4.54
CA ASP A 232 -20.68 -12.73 -5.67
C ASP A 232 -19.83 -12.02 -6.74
N SER A 233 -18.57 -11.78 -6.40
CA SER A 233 -17.63 -11.07 -7.29
C SER A 233 -17.39 -11.77 -8.62
N TYR A 234 -17.61 -13.11 -8.67
CA TYR A 234 -17.39 -13.89 -9.88
C TYR A 234 -18.48 -13.66 -10.92
N ARG A 235 -19.72 -13.39 -10.49
CA ARG A 235 -20.86 -13.09 -11.38
C ARG A 235 -21.03 -11.62 -11.66
N ASP A 236 -20.65 -10.78 -10.70
CA ASP A 236 -20.88 -9.33 -10.78
C ASP A 236 -19.93 -8.59 -11.74
N TRP A 237 -18.83 -9.21 -12.17
CA TRP A 237 -17.89 -8.57 -13.10
C TRP A 237 -18.54 -8.09 -14.40
N LYS A 238 -19.59 -8.76 -14.89
CA LYS A 238 -20.31 -8.36 -16.13
C LYS A 238 -21.14 -7.09 -15.98
N LYS A 239 -21.53 -6.74 -14.76
CA LYS A 239 -22.37 -5.57 -14.48
C LYS A 239 -21.57 -4.28 -14.44
N ASN A 240 -20.27 -4.37 -14.22
CA ASN A 240 -19.41 -3.23 -13.85
C ASN A 240 -18.34 -2.87 -14.90
N VAL A 241 -18.30 -3.58 -16.05
CA VAL A 241 -17.29 -3.37 -17.11
C VAL A 241 -17.95 -2.99 -18.42
#